data_3f86433a38b1dbb21586f446f1a6f061
#
_entry.id   3f86433a38b1dbb21586f446f1a6f061
#
_cell.length_a   1.000
_cell.length_b   1.000
_cell.length_c   1.000
_cell.angle_alpha   90.00
_cell.angle_beta   90.00
_cell.angle_gamma   90.00
#
_symmetry.space_group_name_H-M   'P 1'
#
loop_
_entity.id
_entity.type
_entity.pdbx_description
1 polymer ?
#
loop_
_entity_poly.entity_id
_entity_poly.type
_entity_poly.pdbx_seq_one_letter_code
_entity_poly.pdbx_strand_id
1 'polypeptide(L)'
;MSDALKAFEEELQSKSFKGYWQNQQGDVARQPAASYQPCHWKGKDLFAAIEKAGEVVGLDMSFRRVIQLWNPALKNGTTRTLVLNLQMLKSGEEALSHRHMAGAVRFIVKGHGARLIVEGESFQIGEGDFATTPSWTWHDHENNSGQTMLWLDGLDAPLVRLLETDFHEPDPRKKQPVTKPEGYAASTLGALRPSWVRQNSIQPPAFAYKWEATEKALSRLGEQPGDPYDGIVLEYANPLTGGPTLPTMSCQIHMLRAGEKTKSHRHTSSAIYYVHRGSGVSYVGDQRYEWEQGDSFVAPLWYFHHHENISKDPAIFFVMNDKPLMDAIGHYREEAQA
;
A
#
# COMPACT_ATOMS: atom_id res chain seq x y z
N MET A 1 -16.74 3.43 -44.84
CA MET A 1 -15.71 4.48 -44.79
C MET A 1 -15.39 4.82 -46.24
N SER A 2 -15.40 6.10 -46.61
CA SER A 2 -15.08 6.48 -48.00
C SER A 2 -13.58 6.35 -48.27
N ASP A 3 -13.18 6.02 -49.51
CA ASP A 3 -11.75 5.88 -49.87
C ASP A 3 -10.98 7.18 -49.61
N ALA A 4 -11.64 8.34 -49.78
CA ALA A 4 -11.05 9.64 -49.47
C ALA A 4 -10.72 9.80 -47.97
N LEU A 5 -11.59 9.33 -47.05
CA LEU A 5 -11.33 9.41 -45.63
C LEU A 5 -10.17 8.49 -45.22
N LYS A 6 -10.12 7.29 -45.81
CA LYS A 6 -9.03 6.34 -45.54
C LYS A 6 -7.68 6.90 -45.99
N ALA A 7 -7.60 7.45 -47.20
CA ALA A 7 -6.39 8.10 -47.72
C ALA A 7 -5.95 9.29 -46.83
N PHE A 8 -6.88 10.07 -46.33
CA PHE A 8 -6.59 11.18 -45.42
C PHE A 8 -6.08 10.70 -44.07
N GLU A 9 -6.65 9.62 -43.53
CA GLU A 9 -6.18 9.02 -42.26
C GLU A 9 -4.76 8.46 -42.41
N GLU A 10 -4.43 7.85 -43.56
CA GLU A 10 -3.06 7.37 -43.85
C GLU A 10 -2.10 8.58 -44.00
N GLU A 11 -2.50 9.67 -44.60
CA GLU A 11 -1.70 10.90 -44.63
C GLU A 11 -1.46 11.49 -43.26
N LEU A 12 -2.48 11.54 -42.40
CA LEU A 12 -2.35 12.01 -41.02
C LEU A 12 -1.37 11.13 -40.23
N GLN A 13 -1.50 9.82 -40.35
CA GLN A 13 -0.62 8.86 -39.69
C GLN A 13 0.84 8.99 -40.13
N SER A 14 1.10 9.22 -41.42
CA SER A 14 2.46 9.44 -41.96
C SER A 14 3.15 10.67 -41.35
N LYS A 15 2.37 11.63 -40.84
CA LYS A 15 2.81 12.86 -40.20
C LYS A 15 2.71 12.82 -38.67
N SER A 16 2.45 11.66 -38.09
CA SER A 16 2.21 11.46 -36.64
C SER A 16 1.00 12.24 -36.15
N PHE A 17 0.01 12.49 -36.99
CA PHE A 17 -1.28 13.02 -36.63
C PHE A 17 -2.33 11.93 -36.55
N LYS A 18 -3.35 12.12 -35.71
CA LYS A 18 -4.49 11.22 -35.59
C LYS A 18 -5.79 12.04 -35.60
N GLY A 19 -6.74 11.63 -36.44
CA GLY A 19 -8.06 12.26 -36.44
C GLY A 19 -8.84 11.88 -35.17
N TYR A 20 -9.38 12.90 -34.46
CA TYR A 20 -10.15 12.63 -33.22
C TYR A 20 -11.37 11.73 -33.45
N TRP A 21 -11.98 11.84 -34.66
CA TRP A 21 -13.10 10.98 -35.06
C TRP A 21 -12.78 9.49 -35.13
N GLN A 22 -11.50 9.11 -35.19
CA GLN A 22 -11.06 7.70 -35.15
C GLN A 22 -11.26 7.07 -33.78
N ASN A 23 -11.42 7.89 -32.74
CA ASN A 23 -11.57 7.46 -31.35
C ASN A 23 -13.04 7.47 -30.87
N GLN A 24 -13.98 7.94 -31.70
CA GLN A 24 -15.35 8.27 -31.26
C GLN A 24 -16.21 7.11 -30.73
N GLN A 25 -15.84 5.86 -30.94
CA GLN A 25 -16.67 4.72 -30.50
C GLN A 25 -16.19 4.05 -29.21
N GLY A 26 -15.02 4.41 -28.66
CA GLY A 26 -14.43 3.69 -27.52
C GLY A 26 -13.89 4.55 -26.39
N ASP A 27 -13.63 5.84 -26.63
CA ASP A 27 -12.80 6.64 -25.72
C ASP A 27 -13.59 7.45 -24.66
N VAL A 28 -14.91 7.53 -24.78
CA VAL A 28 -15.75 8.21 -23.79
C VAL A 28 -16.53 7.18 -22.98
N ALA A 29 -15.87 6.62 -21.96
CA ALA A 29 -16.56 5.77 -21.00
C ALA A 29 -17.58 6.59 -20.20
N ARG A 30 -18.81 6.08 -20.06
CA ARG A 30 -19.85 6.70 -19.21
C ARG A 30 -19.54 6.54 -17.72
N GLN A 31 -18.78 5.51 -17.36
CA GLN A 31 -18.36 5.20 -16.02
C GLN A 31 -16.91 4.71 -16.02
N PRO A 32 -16.16 4.90 -14.91
CA PRO A 32 -14.84 4.31 -14.77
C PRO A 32 -14.91 2.79 -14.89
N ALA A 33 -13.88 2.20 -15.49
CA ALA A 33 -13.72 0.75 -15.56
C ALA A 33 -12.27 0.37 -15.28
N ALA A 34 -12.05 -0.49 -14.29
CA ALA A 34 -10.73 -1.03 -14.06
C ALA A 34 -10.31 -1.91 -15.24
N SER A 35 -9.03 -1.82 -15.62
CA SER A 35 -8.44 -2.69 -16.64
C SER A 35 -7.91 -4.00 -16.07
N TYR A 36 -8.22 -4.29 -14.80
CA TYR A 36 -7.82 -5.50 -14.08
C TYR A 36 -8.98 -5.96 -13.18
N GLN A 37 -8.93 -7.23 -12.79
CA GLN A 37 -10.01 -7.88 -12.05
C GLN A 37 -9.70 -7.92 -10.55
N PRO A 38 -10.72 -8.06 -9.69
CA PRO A 38 -10.53 -8.45 -8.31
C PRO A 38 -9.65 -9.70 -8.20
N CYS A 39 -8.79 -9.75 -7.20
CA CYS A 39 -7.86 -10.84 -6.99
C CYS A 39 -7.74 -11.16 -5.51
N HIS A 40 -7.54 -12.44 -5.18
CA HIS A 40 -7.40 -12.93 -3.80
C HIS A 40 -6.18 -13.83 -3.72
N TRP A 41 -5.29 -13.56 -2.80
CA TRP A 41 -4.08 -14.35 -2.51
C TRP A 41 -4.22 -15.00 -1.15
N LYS A 42 -4.13 -16.33 -1.12
CA LYS A 42 -4.19 -17.08 0.13
C LYS A 42 -2.90 -16.91 0.93
N GLY A 43 -3.04 -16.54 2.21
CA GLY A 43 -1.92 -16.33 3.12
C GLY A 43 -1.04 -17.57 3.24
N LYS A 44 -1.64 -18.75 3.37
CA LYS A 44 -0.89 -20.02 3.42
C LYS A 44 0.05 -20.23 2.22
N ASP A 45 -0.40 -19.86 1.01
CA ASP A 45 0.41 -20.03 -0.20
C ASP A 45 1.50 -18.96 -0.28
N LEU A 46 1.18 -17.73 0.13
CA LEU A 46 2.12 -16.61 0.21
C LEU A 46 3.24 -16.89 1.23
N PHE A 47 2.88 -17.37 2.42
CA PHE A 47 3.87 -17.72 3.46
C PHE A 47 4.72 -18.92 3.06
N ALA A 48 4.14 -19.96 2.45
CA ALA A 48 4.91 -21.07 1.92
C ALA A 48 5.91 -20.62 0.81
N ALA A 49 5.48 -19.70 -0.05
CA ALA A 49 6.34 -19.16 -1.11
C ALA A 49 7.52 -18.35 -0.54
N ILE A 50 7.29 -17.48 0.47
CA ILE A 50 8.38 -16.69 1.06
C ILE A 50 9.34 -17.55 1.88
N GLU A 51 8.85 -18.58 2.57
CA GLU A 51 9.69 -19.55 3.28
C GLU A 51 10.57 -20.31 2.28
N LYS A 52 9.98 -20.76 1.17
CA LYS A 52 10.75 -21.42 0.10
C LYS A 52 11.79 -20.48 -0.51
N ALA A 53 11.44 -19.23 -0.76
CA ALA A 53 12.40 -18.22 -1.21
C ALA A 53 13.54 -18.05 -0.18
N GLY A 54 13.24 -18.13 1.11
CA GLY A 54 14.24 -18.13 2.18
C GLY A 54 15.26 -19.27 2.06
N GLU A 55 14.88 -20.42 1.54
CA GLU A 55 15.76 -21.58 1.35
C GLU A 55 16.61 -21.49 0.09
N VAL A 56 16.03 -21.00 -1.03
CA VAL A 56 16.63 -21.13 -2.38
C VAL A 56 17.16 -19.83 -2.95
N VAL A 57 16.78 -18.67 -2.42
CA VAL A 57 17.24 -17.35 -2.88
C VAL A 57 18.27 -16.79 -1.90
N GLY A 58 19.53 -16.73 -2.33
CA GLY A 58 20.61 -16.04 -1.61
C GLY A 58 20.51 -14.51 -1.76
N LEU A 59 21.06 -13.75 -0.81
CA LEU A 59 21.14 -12.29 -0.92
C LEU A 59 22.17 -11.83 -1.96
N ASP A 60 23.03 -12.72 -2.44
CA ASP A 60 23.92 -12.54 -3.58
C ASP A 60 23.17 -12.56 -4.93
N MET A 61 22.07 -13.32 -5.02
CA MET A 61 21.21 -13.36 -6.21
C MET A 61 20.22 -12.18 -6.24
N SER A 62 19.74 -11.79 -5.08
CA SER A 62 18.77 -10.69 -4.93
C SER A 62 19.04 -9.99 -3.60
N PHE A 63 19.23 -8.68 -3.64
CA PHE A 63 19.42 -7.88 -2.42
C PHE A 63 18.30 -8.05 -1.39
N ARG A 64 17.19 -8.69 -1.77
CA ARG A 64 15.99 -8.91 -0.94
C ARG A 64 15.25 -10.17 -1.35
N ARG A 65 14.65 -10.85 -0.39
CA ARG A 65 13.67 -11.92 -0.63
C ARG A 65 12.28 -11.33 -0.55
N VAL A 66 11.67 -11.14 -1.70
CA VAL A 66 10.37 -10.48 -1.85
C VAL A 66 9.46 -11.32 -2.73
N ILE A 67 8.24 -11.57 -2.29
CA ILE A 67 7.16 -12.17 -3.09
C ILE A 67 6.14 -11.07 -3.36
N GLN A 68 5.91 -10.78 -4.63
CA GLN A 68 4.94 -9.77 -5.05
C GLN A 68 3.54 -10.36 -5.16
N LEU A 69 2.56 -9.69 -4.58
CA LEU A 69 1.14 -9.95 -4.83
C LEU A 69 0.78 -9.36 -6.20
N TRP A 70 1.09 -10.10 -7.23
CA TRP A 70 0.93 -9.65 -8.60
C TRP A 70 -0.48 -9.94 -9.13
N ASN A 71 -1.12 -8.90 -9.69
CA ASN A 71 -2.38 -9.07 -10.41
C ASN A 71 -2.08 -9.51 -11.85
N PRO A 72 -2.53 -10.70 -12.30
CA PRO A 72 -2.16 -11.25 -13.62
C PRO A 72 -2.60 -10.40 -14.81
N ALA A 73 -3.61 -9.53 -14.64
CA ALA A 73 -4.06 -8.62 -15.69
C ALA A 73 -3.16 -7.38 -15.86
N LEU A 74 -2.18 -7.20 -14.98
CA LEU A 74 -1.25 -6.08 -15.00
C LEU A 74 0.16 -6.56 -15.38
N LYS A 75 0.92 -5.72 -16.08
CA LYS A 75 2.34 -6.02 -16.34
C LYS A 75 3.13 -6.08 -15.03
N ASN A 76 2.85 -5.18 -14.10
CA ASN A 76 3.44 -5.10 -12.78
C ASN A 76 2.41 -4.48 -11.82
N GLY A 77 2.47 -4.86 -10.52
CA GLY A 77 1.65 -4.25 -9.48
C GLY A 77 0.51 -5.13 -9.00
N THR A 78 -0.05 -4.76 -7.87
CA THR A 78 -1.27 -5.32 -7.28
C THR A 78 -2.48 -4.55 -7.80
N THR A 79 -2.30 -3.24 -7.99
CA THR A 79 -3.20 -2.33 -8.71
C THR A 79 -2.40 -1.56 -9.77
N ARG A 80 -3.04 -0.64 -10.49
CA ARG A 80 -2.32 0.21 -11.46
C ARG A 80 -1.34 1.18 -10.83
N THR A 81 -1.59 1.58 -9.61
CA THR A 81 -0.87 2.64 -8.90
C THR A 81 -0.05 2.11 -7.75
N LEU A 82 -0.43 0.96 -7.18
CA LEU A 82 0.14 0.40 -5.98
C LEU A 82 0.60 -1.06 -6.18
N VAL A 83 1.62 -1.44 -5.43
CA VAL A 83 2.06 -2.82 -5.29
C VAL A 83 2.17 -3.19 -3.82
N LEU A 84 1.73 -4.39 -3.46
CA LEU A 84 1.93 -4.99 -2.15
C LEU A 84 2.82 -6.23 -2.31
N ASN A 85 3.86 -6.30 -1.49
CA ASN A 85 4.83 -7.39 -1.47
C ASN A 85 4.94 -7.97 -0.06
N LEU A 86 5.31 -9.24 0.05
CA LEU A 86 5.78 -9.83 1.30
C LEU A 86 7.29 -9.97 1.25
N GLN A 87 8.00 -9.35 2.17
CA GLN A 87 9.47 -9.40 2.29
C GLN A 87 9.90 -10.20 3.52
N MET A 88 11.01 -10.93 3.37
CA MET A 88 11.69 -11.67 4.43
C MET A 88 13.08 -11.11 4.69
N LEU A 89 13.42 -10.99 5.98
CA LEU A 89 14.77 -10.76 6.46
C LEU A 89 15.07 -11.72 7.61
N LYS A 90 16.01 -12.64 7.40
CA LYS A 90 16.42 -13.61 8.44
C LYS A 90 17.28 -12.94 9.50
N SER A 91 17.41 -13.58 10.66
CA SER A 91 18.35 -13.13 11.69
C SER A 91 19.78 -13.09 11.16
N GLY A 92 20.50 -12.01 11.48
CA GLY A 92 21.85 -11.74 11.00
C GLY A 92 21.93 -11.14 9.58
N GLU A 93 20.81 -10.94 8.92
CA GLU A 93 20.78 -10.34 7.57
C GLU A 93 20.53 -8.82 7.61
N GLU A 94 21.00 -8.16 6.56
CA GLU A 94 20.83 -6.74 6.32
C GLU A 94 20.32 -6.51 4.89
N ALA A 95 19.40 -5.56 4.72
CA ALA A 95 19.05 -5.01 3.41
C ALA A 95 19.78 -3.66 3.25
N LEU A 96 20.69 -3.60 2.29
CA LEU A 96 21.61 -2.47 2.12
C LEU A 96 20.90 -1.14 1.88
N SER A 97 21.52 -0.07 2.36
CA SER A 97 21.04 1.30 2.22
C SER A 97 20.92 1.71 0.75
N HIS A 98 19.81 2.31 0.43
CA HIS A 98 19.49 2.86 -0.88
C HIS A 98 18.34 3.86 -0.75
N ARG A 99 18.03 4.57 -1.83
CA ARG A 99 16.84 5.39 -1.97
C ARG A 99 16.19 5.21 -3.32
N HIS A 100 14.90 5.44 -3.40
CA HIS A 100 14.13 5.36 -4.63
C HIS A 100 12.96 6.36 -4.63
N MET A 101 12.45 6.69 -5.82
CA MET A 101 11.34 7.64 -5.95
C MET A 101 10.02 7.11 -5.41
N ALA A 102 9.79 5.80 -5.48
CA ALA A 102 8.57 5.24 -4.91
C ALA A 102 8.53 5.47 -3.40
N GLY A 103 7.43 6.04 -2.91
CA GLY A 103 7.13 6.05 -1.48
C GLY A 103 6.78 4.63 -1.02
N ALA A 104 7.27 4.24 0.16
CA ALA A 104 7.04 2.91 0.70
C ALA A 104 6.48 2.94 2.12
N VAL A 105 5.71 1.92 2.44
CA VAL A 105 5.16 1.66 3.76
C VAL A 105 5.40 0.22 4.14
N ARG A 106 5.50 -0.06 5.44
CA ARG A 106 5.72 -1.41 5.97
C ARG A 106 4.76 -1.73 7.07
N PHE A 107 4.04 -2.83 6.92
CA PHE A 107 3.22 -3.42 7.98
C PHE A 107 3.84 -4.75 8.42
N ILE A 108 4.21 -4.86 9.68
CA ILE A 108 4.95 -6.02 10.19
C ILE A 108 4.00 -7.17 10.44
N VAL A 109 4.26 -8.30 9.75
CA VAL A 109 3.41 -9.50 9.77
C VAL A 109 3.88 -10.51 10.81
N LYS A 110 5.21 -10.63 10.99
CA LYS A 110 5.80 -11.63 11.91
C LYS A 110 7.15 -11.17 12.42
N GLY A 111 7.38 -11.38 13.70
CA GLY A 111 8.66 -11.16 14.36
C GLY A 111 8.76 -9.81 15.05
N HIS A 112 9.81 -9.66 15.87
CA HIS A 112 10.09 -8.47 16.67
C HIS A 112 11.58 -8.19 16.70
N GLY A 113 11.96 -6.91 16.81
CA GLY A 113 13.32 -6.49 17.12
C GLY A 113 14.23 -6.23 15.92
N ALA A 114 13.74 -6.36 14.69
CA ALA A 114 14.45 -5.80 13.55
C ALA A 114 14.38 -4.27 13.57
N ARG A 115 15.30 -3.65 12.86
CA ARG A 115 15.42 -2.19 12.78
C ARG A 115 15.24 -1.72 11.35
N LEU A 116 14.43 -0.69 11.19
CA LEU A 116 14.34 0.13 10.00
C LEU A 116 15.10 1.43 10.28
N ILE A 117 16.07 1.78 9.45
CA ILE A 117 16.80 3.02 9.54
C ILE A 117 16.40 3.91 8.36
N VAL A 118 15.89 5.13 8.63
CA VAL A 118 15.51 6.10 7.60
C VAL A 118 16.11 7.45 7.95
N GLU A 119 16.89 8.01 7.02
CA GLU A 119 17.56 9.31 7.20
C GLU A 119 18.29 9.44 8.54
N GLY A 120 18.92 8.34 8.98
CA GLY A 120 19.67 8.26 10.23
C GLY A 120 18.83 8.11 11.50
N GLU A 121 17.51 8.04 11.41
CA GLU A 121 16.63 7.65 12.51
C GLU A 121 16.35 6.15 12.47
N SER A 122 16.52 5.47 13.61
CA SER A 122 16.34 4.03 13.73
C SER A 122 15.05 3.70 14.47
N PHE A 123 14.20 2.91 13.83
CA PHE A 123 12.94 2.41 14.39
C PHE A 123 13.07 0.92 14.68
N GLN A 124 12.86 0.52 15.94
CA GLN A 124 12.69 -0.89 16.28
C GLN A 124 11.26 -1.28 15.92
N ILE A 125 11.09 -2.36 15.14
CA ILE A 125 9.78 -2.79 14.62
C ILE A 125 9.42 -4.19 15.10
N GLY A 126 8.11 -4.42 15.27
CA GLY A 126 7.53 -5.68 15.70
C GLY A 126 6.16 -5.92 15.07
N GLU A 127 5.61 -7.11 15.27
CA GLU A 127 4.34 -7.55 14.68
C GLU A 127 3.21 -6.54 14.92
N GLY A 128 2.50 -6.18 13.86
CA GLY A 128 1.44 -5.18 13.85
C GLY A 128 1.91 -3.73 13.75
N ASP A 129 3.21 -3.45 13.97
CA ASP A 129 3.75 -2.10 13.77
C ASP A 129 3.63 -1.70 12.31
N PHE A 130 3.42 -0.40 12.10
CA PHE A 130 3.40 0.21 10.78
C PHE A 130 4.48 1.31 10.71
N ALA A 131 5.20 1.38 9.58
CA ALA A 131 6.23 2.38 9.37
C ALA A 131 6.23 2.91 7.94
N THR A 132 6.65 4.16 7.77
CA THR A 132 6.75 4.83 6.47
C THR A 132 8.21 5.00 6.04
N THR A 133 8.44 4.91 4.74
CA THR A 133 9.68 5.32 4.07
C THR A 133 9.29 6.23 2.91
N PRO A 134 9.26 7.54 3.13
CA PRO A 134 8.84 8.49 2.11
C PRO A 134 9.74 8.47 0.88
N SER A 135 9.21 8.95 -0.25
CA SER A 135 9.95 9.05 -1.51
C SER A 135 11.33 9.70 -1.33
N TRP A 136 12.31 9.12 -1.99
CA TRP A 136 13.70 9.64 -2.07
C TRP A 136 14.42 9.78 -0.74
N THR A 137 14.02 9.02 0.30
CA THR A 137 14.74 8.96 1.58
C THR A 137 15.68 7.76 1.63
N TRP A 138 16.88 7.97 2.17
CA TRP A 138 17.82 6.88 2.45
C TRP A 138 17.25 5.94 3.48
N HIS A 139 17.26 4.64 3.20
CA HIS A 139 16.75 3.63 4.13
C HIS A 139 17.49 2.30 3.99
N ASP A 140 17.62 1.63 5.09
CA ASP A 140 18.12 0.26 5.21
C ASP A 140 17.40 -0.53 6.33
N HIS A 141 17.64 -1.82 6.36
CA HIS A 141 17.08 -2.70 7.39
C HIS A 141 18.15 -3.61 7.94
N GLU A 142 18.11 -3.84 9.23
CA GLU A 142 18.94 -4.84 9.89
C GLU A 142 18.10 -5.74 10.80
N ASN A 143 18.41 -7.02 10.82
CA ASN A 143 17.74 -7.97 11.68
C ASN A 143 18.73 -8.75 12.53
N ASN A 144 18.95 -8.28 13.75
CA ASN A 144 19.77 -8.92 14.77
C ASN A 144 18.91 -9.52 15.90
N SER A 145 17.61 -9.76 15.65
CA SER A 145 16.63 -10.15 16.67
C SER A 145 16.68 -11.62 17.09
N GLY A 146 17.44 -12.46 16.40
CA GLY A 146 17.44 -13.91 16.65
C GLY A 146 16.29 -14.67 15.96
N GLN A 147 15.40 -13.99 15.23
CA GLN A 147 14.25 -14.58 14.54
C GLN A 147 14.10 -14.03 13.12
N THR A 148 13.37 -14.76 12.28
CA THR A 148 13.01 -14.26 10.94
C THR A 148 11.92 -13.22 11.04
N MET A 149 12.10 -12.11 10.34
CA MET A 149 11.12 -11.04 10.19
C MET A 149 10.41 -11.14 8.86
N LEU A 150 9.09 -10.92 8.87
CA LEU A 150 8.26 -10.78 7.67
C LEU A 150 7.46 -9.49 7.77
N TRP A 151 7.42 -8.74 6.69
CA TRP A 151 6.57 -7.55 6.58
C TRP A 151 5.99 -7.39 5.19
N LEU A 152 4.87 -6.71 5.11
CA LEU A 152 4.31 -6.23 3.86
C LEU A 152 5.01 -4.93 3.47
N ASP A 153 5.55 -4.87 2.25
CA ASP A 153 6.03 -3.65 1.61
C ASP A 153 4.96 -3.16 0.63
N GLY A 154 4.32 -2.05 0.96
CA GLY A 154 3.42 -1.33 0.07
C GLY A 154 4.13 -0.16 -0.60
N LEU A 155 4.08 -0.07 -1.93
CA LEU A 155 4.74 1.01 -2.68
C LEU A 155 3.84 1.56 -3.78
N ASP A 156 4.03 2.83 -4.11
CA ASP A 156 3.47 3.47 -5.31
C ASP A 156 4.36 3.31 -6.57
N ALA A 157 5.24 2.31 -6.57
CA ALA A 157 6.16 2.04 -7.67
C ALA A 157 5.48 1.89 -9.05
N PRO A 158 4.28 1.28 -9.20
CA PRO A 158 3.57 1.28 -10.46
C PRO A 158 3.20 2.68 -10.95
N LEU A 159 2.81 3.60 -10.05
CA LEU A 159 2.53 5.00 -10.38
C LEU A 159 3.80 5.72 -10.84
N VAL A 160 4.91 5.57 -10.10
CA VAL A 160 6.20 6.18 -10.44
C VAL A 160 6.67 5.75 -11.83
N ARG A 161 6.50 4.47 -12.18
CA ARG A 161 6.80 3.93 -13.51
C ARG A 161 5.85 4.45 -14.59
N LEU A 162 4.57 4.60 -14.26
CA LEU A 162 3.59 5.18 -15.20
C LEU A 162 3.94 6.62 -15.56
N LEU A 163 4.48 7.38 -14.59
CA LEU A 163 4.93 8.76 -14.76
C LEU A 163 6.35 8.87 -15.32
N GLU A 164 7.05 7.74 -15.53
CA GLU A 164 8.43 7.68 -16.04
C GLU A 164 9.43 8.47 -15.16
N THR A 165 9.16 8.53 -13.84
CA THR A 165 9.97 9.27 -12.86
C THR A 165 10.76 8.35 -11.92
N ASP A 166 11.05 7.12 -12.35
CA ASP A 166 11.70 6.12 -11.51
C ASP A 166 13.22 6.39 -11.39
N PHE A 167 13.66 6.71 -10.17
CA PHE A 167 15.07 6.81 -9.80
C PHE A 167 15.34 5.81 -8.67
N HIS A 168 16.49 5.15 -8.75
CA HIS A 168 17.01 4.28 -7.70
C HIS A 168 18.51 4.54 -7.53
N GLU A 169 18.95 4.74 -6.30
CA GLU A 169 20.35 5.02 -5.97
C GLU A 169 20.78 4.12 -4.79
N PRO A 170 21.78 3.24 -4.99
CA PRO A 170 22.40 2.53 -3.88
C PRO A 170 23.33 3.47 -3.09
N ASP A 171 23.34 3.33 -1.76
CA ASP A 171 24.23 4.09 -0.89
C ASP A 171 25.67 3.53 -1.01
N PRO A 172 26.67 4.35 -1.42
CA PRO A 172 28.07 3.92 -1.46
C PRO A 172 28.58 3.41 -0.10
N ARG A 173 28.00 3.88 1.00
CA ARG A 173 28.36 3.47 2.37
C ARG A 173 27.79 2.10 2.72
N LYS A 174 26.83 1.58 1.94
CA LYS A 174 26.06 0.34 2.14
C LYS A 174 25.14 0.35 3.37
N LYS A 175 25.46 1.12 4.40
CA LYS A 175 24.73 1.23 5.65
C LYS A 175 24.73 2.69 6.13
N GLN A 176 23.61 3.15 6.65
CA GLN A 176 23.50 4.49 7.23
C GLN A 176 24.05 4.51 8.65
N PRO A 177 24.73 5.62 9.04
CA PRO A 177 24.96 5.87 10.45
C PRO A 177 23.64 6.24 11.15
N VAL A 178 23.39 5.66 12.32
CA VAL A 178 22.29 6.08 13.18
C VAL A 178 22.74 7.38 13.88
N THR A 179 22.13 8.50 13.52
CA THR A 179 22.48 9.84 13.99
C THR A 179 21.37 10.50 14.80
N LYS A 180 20.17 9.91 14.80
CA LYS A 180 18.99 10.40 15.51
C LYS A 180 18.44 9.30 16.42
N PRO A 181 17.98 9.62 17.63
CA PRO A 181 17.33 8.65 18.49
C PRO A 181 15.99 8.22 17.89
N GLU A 182 15.50 7.05 18.29
CA GLU A 182 14.15 6.58 17.93
C GLU A 182 13.07 7.58 18.39
N GLY A 183 12.11 7.85 17.53
CA GLY A 183 11.03 8.81 17.79
C GLY A 183 11.47 10.28 17.60
N TYR A 184 12.65 10.54 17.05
CA TYR A 184 13.11 11.91 16.81
C TYR A 184 12.10 12.69 15.95
N ALA A 185 11.70 12.18 14.80
CA ALA A 185 10.74 12.85 13.93
C ALA A 185 9.38 13.05 14.63
N ALA A 186 8.89 12.04 15.34
CA ALA A 186 7.64 12.11 16.06
C ALA A 186 7.67 13.17 17.19
N SER A 187 8.78 13.28 17.91
CA SER A 187 8.93 14.20 19.04
C SER A 187 9.30 15.63 18.63
N THR A 188 9.94 15.82 17.48
CA THR A 188 10.48 17.13 17.07
C THR A 188 9.77 17.73 15.84
N LEU A 189 9.03 16.92 15.09
CA LEU A 189 8.35 17.35 13.87
C LEU A 189 6.86 16.94 13.86
N GLY A 190 6.37 16.23 14.87
CA GLY A 190 4.99 15.80 14.99
C GLY A 190 4.08 16.86 15.60
N ALA A 191 3.27 16.48 16.61
CA ALA A 191 2.31 17.36 17.26
C ALA A 191 2.99 18.57 17.96
N LEU A 192 4.22 18.41 18.43
CA LEU A 192 5.09 19.48 18.89
C LEU A 192 6.24 19.65 17.91
N ARG A 193 6.46 20.87 17.41
CA ARG A 193 7.57 21.18 16.50
C ARG A 193 8.21 22.52 16.83
N PRO A 194 9.51 22.71 16.56
CA PRO A 194 10.15 23.99 16.70
C PRO A 194 9.51 25.03 15.78
N SER A 195 9.16 26.19 16.32
CA SER A 195 8.47 27.23 15.56
C SER A 195 9.31 27.86 14.45
N TRP A 196 10.65 27.70 14.52
CA TRP A 196 11.60 28.17 13.51
C TRP A 196 11.91 27.17 12.39
N VAL A 197 11.45 25.91 12.49
CA VAL A 197 11.58 24.92 11.42
C VAL A 197 10.44 25.10 10.43
N ARG A 198 10.79 25.52 9.22
CA ARG A 198 9.87 25.55 8.09
C ARG A 198 9.96 24.25 7.32
N GLN A 199 8.86 23.55 7.24
CA GLN A 199 8.79 22.37 6.38
C GLN A 199 8.39 22.79 4.97
N ASN A 200 9.34 22.68 4.06
CA ASN A 200 9.15 23.03 2.65
C ASN A 200 8.91 21.79 1.76
N SER A 201 8.85 20.61 2.35
CA SER A 201 8.70 19.36 1.62
C SER A 201 7.26 18.87 1.65
N ILE A 202 6.75 18.42 0.48
CA ILE A 202 5.49 17.68 0.36
C ILE A 202 5.63 16.31 1.04
N GLN A 203 6.85 15.75 1.05
CA GLN A 203 7.13 14.46 1.69
C GLN A 203 7.28 14.62 3.20
N PRO A 204 6.54 13.82 4.00
CA PRO A 204 6.75 13.78 5.43
C PRO A 204 8.12 13.13 5.75
N PRO A 205 8.67 13.33 6.96
CA PRO A 205 9.69 12.43 7.47
C PRO A 205 9.12 11.04 7.72
N ALA A 206 9.99 10.05 7.93
CA ALA A 206 9.53 8.71 8.32
C ALA A 206 8.91 8.72 9.70
N PHE A 207 7.85 7.91 9.88
CA PHE A 207 7.19 7.66 11.15
C PHE A 207 6.99 6.17 11.36
N ALA A 208 7.02 5.74 12.63
CA ALA A 208 6.60 4.41 13.06
C ALA A 208 5.39 4.53 14.00
N TYR A 209 4.38 3.70 13.76
CA TYR A 209 3.15 3.63 14.52
C TYR A 209 3.12 2.25 15.20
N LYS A 210 3.15 2.26 16.51
CA LYS A 210 3.21 1.03 17.31
C LYS A 210 1.86 0.34 17.39
N TRP A 211 1.87 -0.98 17.25
CA TRP A 211 0.66 -1.79 17.30
C TRP A 211 -0.13 -1.61 18.60
N GLU A 212 0.55 -1.54 19.73
CA GLU A 212 -0.09 -1.33 21.03
C GLU A 212 -0.98 -0.07 21.03
N ALA A 213 -0.50 1.03 20.44
CA ALA A 213 -1.27 2.27 20.33
C ALA A 213 -2.45 2.13 19.36
N THR A 214 -2.22 1.44 18.22
CA THR A 214 -3.24 1.17 17.21
C THR A 214 -4.35 0.28 17.77
N GLU A 215 -4.02 -0.84 18.40
CA GLU A 215 -4.98 -1.77 19.00
C GLU A 215 -5.80 -1.11 20.12
N LYS A 216 -5.14 -0.31 20.94
CA LYS A 216 -5.82 0.47 21.99
C LYS A 216 -6.81 1.50 21.40
N ALA A 217 -6.45 2.16 20.30
CA ALA A 217 -7.34 3.08 19.61
C ALA A 217 -8.55 2.36 18.99
N LEU A 218 -8.33 1.23 18.31
CA LEU A 218 -9.42 0.38 17.79
C LEU A 218 -10.37 -0.07 18.90
N SER A 219 -9.84 -0.55 20.04
CA SER A 219 -10.63 -1.02 21.17
C SER A 219 -11.52 0.11 21.75
N ARG A 220 -10.98 1.33 21.85
CA ARG A 220 -11.73 2.49 22.36
C ARG A 220 -12.88 2.91 21.43
N LEU A 221 -12.72 2.72 20.14
CA LEU A 221 -13.74 3.08 19.14
C LEU A 221 -14.68 1.92 18.82
N GLY A 222 -14.42 0.72 19.34
CA GLY A 222 -15.17 -0.49 19.00
C GLY A 222 -16.68 -0.40 19.24
N GLU A 223 -17.13 0.42 20.18
CA GLU A 223 -18.55 0.64 20.48
C GLU A 223 -19.18 1.83 19.72
N GLN A 224 -18.36 2.61 19.00
CA GLN A 224 -18.86 3.72 18.19
C GLN A 224 -19.58 3.20 16.94
N PRO A 225 -20.48 3.97 16.33
CA PRO A 225 -21.17 3.54 15.10
C PRO A 225 -20.23 3.09 13.99
N GLY A 226 -19.07 3.75 13.83
CA GLY A 226 -18.13 3.50 12.76
C GLY A 226 -18.61 3.97 11.39
N ASP A 227 -17.86 3.61 10.38
CA ASP A 227 -18.23 3.82 8.98
C ASP A 227 -19.18 2.71 8.52
N PRO A 228 -20.28 3.02 7.81
CA PRO A 228 -21.25 2.01 7.39
C PRO A 228 -20.71 1.06 6.31
N TYR A 229 -19.61 1.41 5.62
CA TYR A 229 -19.04 0.65 4.52
C TYR A 229 -17.77 -0.11 4.91
N ASP A 230 -17.02 0.39 5.93
CA ASP A 230 -15.71 -0.10 6.30
C ASP A 230 -15.56 -0.48 7.79
N GLY A 231 -16.62 -0.28 8.60
CA GLY A 231 -16.61 -0.58 10.05
C GLY A 231 -15.86 0.48 10.87
N ILE A 232 -15.03 0.07 11.82
CA ILE A 232 -14.16 1.00 12.56
C ILE A 232 -12.89 1.21 11.76
N VAL A 233 -12.70 2.42 11.24
CA VAL A 233 -11.55 2.80 10.41
C VAL A 233 -10.67 3.80 11.15
N LEU A 234 -9.38 3.50 11.24
CA LEU A 234 -8.35 4.42 11.68
C LEU A 234 -7.32 4.59 10.55
N GLU A 235 -7.03 5.83 10.18
CA GLU A 235 -5.97 6.14 9.22
C GLU A 235 -4.65 6.35 9.97
N TYR A 236 -3.56 5.80 9.44
CA TYR A 236 -2.20 6.14 9.83
C TYR A 236 -1.86 7.53 9.28
N ALA A 237 -2.42 8.53 9.93
CA ALA A 237 -2.34 9.92 9.48
C ALA A 237 -0.92 10.47 9.57
N ASN A 238 -0.52 11.26 8.58
CA ASN A 238 0.72 12.04 8.65
C ASN A 238 0.65 13.01 9.84
N PRO A 239 1.50 12.86 10.87
CA PRO A 239 1.39 13.65 12.09
C PRO A 239 1.76 15.13 11.90
N LEU A 240 2.34 15.50 10.75
CA LEU A 240 2.65 16.90 10.46
C LEU A 240 1.45 17.66 9.90
N THR A 241 0.59 16.99 9.18
CA THR A 241 -0.51 17.61 8.44
C THR A 241 -1.88 17.19 8.94
N GLY A 242 -1.97 16.01 9.59
CA GLY A 242 -3.23 15.33 9.87
C GLY A 242 -3.89 14.74 8.62
N GLY A 243 -3.20 14.80 7.48
CA GLY A 243 -3.64 14.24 6.20
C GLY A 243 -3.20 12.79 6.00
N PRO A 244 -3.28 12.29 4.75
CA PRO A 244 -2.99 10.89 4.45
C PRO A 244 -1.55 10.50 4.77
N THR A 245 -1.33 9.20 4.90
CA THR A 245 -0.04 8.59 5.26
C THR A 245 1.11 9.11 4.39
N LEU A 246 0.93 9.04 3.06
CA LEU A 246 1.80 9.61 2.05
C LEU A 246 0.95 10.36 1.00
N PRO A 247 1.55 11.26 0.20
CA PRO A 247 0.80 12.03 -0.79
C PRO A 247 0.04 11.19 -1.82
N THR A 248 0.52 9.98 -2.11
CA THR A 248 0.00 9.08 -3.14
C THR A 248 -0.84 7.94 -2.58
N MET A 249 -0.74 7.67 -1.27
CA MET A 249 -1.43 6.54 -0.63
C MET A 249 -1.87 6.85 0.78
N SER A 250 -3.03 6.33 1.16
CA SER A 250 -3.53 6.21 2.52
C SER A 250 -3.35 4.77 2.99
N CYS A 251 -2.88 4.63 4.23
CA CYS A 251 -2.83 3.36 4.94
C CYS A 251 -3.73 3.42 6.16
N GLN A 252 -4.53 2.37 6.34
CA GLN A 252 -5.59 2.32 7.32
C GLN A 252 -5.58 0.98 8.04
N ILE A 253 -6.16 0.96 9.22
CA ILE A 253 -6.51 -0.24 9.94
C ILE A 253 -8.03 -0.26 10.13
N HIS A 254 -8.67 -1.31 9.62
CA HIS A 254 -10.12 -1.49 9.73
C HIS A 254 -10.42 -2.61 10.72
N MET A 255 -11.46 -2.44 11.52
CA MET A 255 -11.96 -3.48 12.39
C MET A 255 -13.44 -3.70 12.13
N LEU A 256 -13.79 -4.94 11.81
CA LEU A 256 -15.17 -5.42 11.79
C LEU A 256 -15.47 -6.15 13.10
N ARG A 257 -16.54 -5.75 13.78
CA ARG A 257 -16.97 -6.40 15.01
C ARG A 257 -17.43 -7.84 14.71
N ALA A 258 -17.54 -8.66 15.73
CA ALA A 258 -18.10 -9.99 15.60
C ALA A 258 -19.47 -9.96 14.90
N GLY A 259 -19.61 -10.71 13.81
CA GLY A 259 -20.86 -10.78 13.03
C GLY A 259 -21.23 -9.52 12.24
N GLU A 260 -20.35 -8.50 12.18
CA GLU A 260 -20.62 -7.27 11.45
C GLU A 260 -20.61 -7.49 9.94
N LYS A 261 -21.60 -6.88 9.28
CA LYS A 261 -21.72 -6.80 7.83
C LYS A 261 -21.77 -5.33 7.43
N THR A 262 -20.89 -4.91 6.55
CA THR A 262 -20.86 -3.55 6.02
C THR A 262 -21.85 -3.38 4.86
N LYS A 263 -22.21 -2.14 4.56
CA LYS A 263 -22.97 -1.80 3.36
C LYS A 263 -22.05 -1.87 2.13
N SER A 264 -22.66 -2.05 0.97
CA SER A 264 -21.91 -2.08 -0.29
C SER A 264 -21.74 -0.67 -0.86
N HIS A 265 -20.53 -0.37 -1.28
CA HIS A 265 -20.18 0.88 -1.96
C HIS A 265 -19.12 0.63 -3.05
N ARG A 266 -18.84 1.64 -3.84
CA ARG A 266 -17.72 1.67 -4.79
C ARG A 266 -17.11 3.07 -4.84
N HIS A 267 -15.83 3.13 -5.18
CA HIS A 267 -15.10 4.38 -5.32
C HIS A 267 -14.07 4.32 -6.46
N THR A 268 -13.58 5.48 -6.89
CA THR A 268 -12.60 5.58 -7.98
C THR A 268 -11.16 5.34 -7.53
N SER A 269 -10.91 5.14 -6.25
CA SER A 269 -9.65 4.61 -5.75
C SER A 269 -9.65 3.07 -5.77
N SER A 270 -8.46 2.48 -5.75
CA SER A 270 -8.27 1.05 -5.55
C SER A 270 -7.87 0.78 -4.12
N ALA A 271 -8.33 -0.32 -3.53
CA ALA A 271 -7.96 -0.71 -2.18
C ALA A 271 -7.38 -2.14 -2.15
N ILE A 272 -6.30 -2.30 -1.39
CA ILE A 272 -5.63 -3.58 -1.14
C ILE A 272 -5.81 -3.88 0.33
N TYR A 273 -6.37 -5.05 0.63
CA TYR A 273 -6.66 -5.52 1.98
C TYR A 273 -5.70 -6.66 2.35
N TYR A 274 -5.17 -6.62 3.54
CA TYR A 274 -4.48 -7.73 4.19
C TYR A 274 -5.19 -8.08 5.49
N VAL A 275 -5.54 -9.34 5.69
CA VAL A 275 -6.21 -9.83 6.90
C VAL A 275 -5.18 -10.02 8.01
N HIS A 276 -5.08 -9.03 8.88
CA HIS A 276 -4.17 -9.11 10.03
C HIS A 276 -4.69 -10.06 11.10
N ARG A 277 -6.01 -10.09 11.32
CA ARG A 277 -6.64 -10.96 12.33
C ARG A 277 -8.06 -11.32 11.91
N GLY A 278 -8.49 -12.54 12.23
CA GLY A 278 -9.87 -13.00 12.04
C GLY A 278 -10.11 -13.71 10.72
N SER A 279 -11.38 -13.94 10.44
CA SER A 279 -11.87 -14.61 9.22
C SER A 279 -13.25 -14.10 8.83
N GLY A 280 -13.56 -14.17 7.55
CA GLY A 280 -14.86 -13.69 7.06
C GLY A 280 -15.02 -13.84 5.55
N VAL A 281 -15.88 -13.01 4.99
CA VAL A 281 -16.19 -13.00 3.56
C VAL A 281 -16.18 -11.56 3.05
N SER A 282 -15.60 -11.34 1.88
CA SER A 282 -15.76 -10.11 1.13
C SER A 282 -16.35 -10.36 -0.24
N TYR A 283 -17.19 -9.45 -0.67
CA TYR A 283 -17.74 -9.45 -2.02
C TYR A 283 -17.14 -8.27 -2.78
N VAL A 284 -16.59 -8.53 -3.95
CA VAL A 284 -15.98 -7.50 -4.82
C VAL A 284 -16.49 -7.75 -6.24
N GLY A 285 -17.42 -6.91 -6.71
CA GLY A 285 -18.21 -7.19 -7.91
C GLY A 285 -18.96 -8.51 -7.76
N ASP A 286 -18.79 -9.41 -8.74
CA ASP A 286 -19.40 -10.75 -8.72
C ASP A 286 -18.54 -11.80 -8.00
N GLN A 287 -17.40 -11.41 -7.44
CA GLN A 287 -16.50 -12.32 -6.75
C GLN A 287 -16.82 -12.38 -5.26
N ARG A 288 -16.78 -13.60 -4.69
CA ARG A 288 -16.92 -13.86 -3.26
C ARG A 288 -15.62 -14.47 -2.74
N TYR A 289 -14.98 -13.79 -1.79
CA TYR A 289 -13.71 -14.20 -1.17
C TYR A 289 -13.94 -14.60 0.29
N GLU A 290 -13.77 -15.88 0.58
CA GLU A 290 -13.60 -16.34 1.97
C GLU A 290 -12.14 -16.12 2.38
N TRP A 291 -11.93 -15.31 3.40
CA TRP A 291 -10.62 -14.96 3.87
C TRP A 291 -10.40 -15.35 5.33
N GLU A 292 -9.15 -15.58 5.64
CA GLU A 292 -8.63 -15.83 6.98
C GLU A 292 -7.34 -15.04 7.20
N GLN A 293 -6.84 -15.03 8.43
CA GLN A 293 -5.58 -14.34 8.78
C GLN A 293 -4.45 -14.68 7.80
N GLY A 294 -3.77 -13.66 7.30
CA GLY A 294 -2.69 -13.78 6.32
C GLY A 294 -3.13 -13.62 4.87
N ASP A 295 -4.42 -13.78 4.56
CA ASP A 295 -4.95 -13.57 3.21
C ASP A 295 -4.86 -12.10 2.80
N SER A 296 -4.79 -11.87 1.49
CA SER A 296 -4.87 -10.53 0.90
C SER A 296 -5.80 -10.54 -0.29
N PHE A 297 -6.50 -9.43 -0.52
CA PHE A 297 -7.34 -9.26 -1.71
C PHE A 297 -7.37 -7.80 -2.18
N VAL A 298 -7.81 -7.58 -3.41
CA VAL A 298 -7.91 -6.25 -4.00
C VAL A 298 -9.34 -5.94 -4.43
N ALA A 299 -9.82 -4.76 -4.06
CA ALA A 299 -10.99 -4.12 -4.65
C ALA A 299 -10.49 -3.10 -5.70
N PRO A 300 -10.59 -3.40 -7.01
CA PRO A 300 -10.24 -2.45 -8.05
C PRO A 300 -11.17 -1.24 -8.02
N LEU A 301 -10.72 -0.14 -8.61
CA LEU A 301 -11.55 1.06 -8.76
C LEU A 301 -12.92 0.71 -9.38
N TRP A 302 -13.95 1.32 -8.85
CA TRP A 302 -15.35 1.27 -9.32
C TRP A 302 -16.04 -0.10 -9.24
N TYR A 303 -15.45 -1.08 -8.50
CA TYR A 303 -16.13 -2.32 -8.16
C TYR A 303 -16.93 -2.13 -6.86
N PHE A 304 -18.22 -2.46 -6.85
CA PHE A 304 -18.98 -2.56 -5.60
C PHE A 304 -18.35 -3.60 -4.70
N HIS A 305 -18.16 -3.24 -3.43
CA HIS A 305 -17.62 -4.16 -2.45
C HIS A 305 -18.22 -3.94 -1.06
N HIS A 306 -18.21 -5.00 -0.28
CA HIS A 306 -18.58 -5.01 1.14
C HIS A 306 -17.92 -6.20 1.83
N HIS A 307 -17.92 -6.16 3.16
CA HIS A 307 -17.22 -7.13 4.00
C HIS A 307 -18.16 -7.69 5.07
N GLU A 308 -17.99 -8.97 5.41
CA GLU A 308 -18.74 -9.65 6.46
C GLU A 308 -17.76 -10.38 7.40
N ASN A 309 -17.75 -10.02 8.65
CA ASN A 309 -17.06 -10.82 9.67
C ASN A 309 -18.02 -11.91 10.16
N ILE A 310 -17.78 -13.14 9.76
CA ILE A 310 -18.60 -14.30 10.15
C ILE A 310 -18.13 -14.98 11.44
N SER A 311 -17.06 -14.47 12.04
CA SER A 311 -16.48 -15.02 13.27
C SER A 311 -17.11 -14.43 14.53
N LYS A 312 -16.78 -15.02 15.69
CA LYS A 312 -17.23 -14.53 17.00
C LYS A 312 -16.30 -13.45 17.59
N ASP A 313 -15.16 -13.25 16.95
CA ASP A 313 -14.14 -12.29 17.36
C ASP A 313 -14.03 -11.16 16.33
N PRO A 314 -13.53 -9.98 16.68
CA PRO A 314 -13.28 -8.92 15.72
C PRO A 314 -12.28 -9.35 14.64
N ALA A 315 -12.56 -8.97 13.39
CA ALA A 315 -11.63 -9.11 12.28
C ALA A 315 -10.93 -7.78 12.02
N ILE A 316 -9.64 -7.82 11.70
CA ILE A 316 -8.81 -6.62 11.50
C ILE A 316 -8.10 -6.73 10.16
N PHE A 317 -8.25 -5.68 9.33
CA PHE A 317 -7.54 -5.52 8.07
C PHE A 317 -6.51 -4.39 8.16
N PHE A 318 -5.33 -4.60 7.64
CA PHE A 318 -4.50 -3.52 7.15
C PHE A 318 -4.93 -3.22 5.71
N VAL A 319 -5.19 -1.93 5.42
CA VAL A 319 -5.70 -1.49 4.11
C VAL A 319 -4.78 -0.42 3.54
N MET A 320 -4.45 -0.55 2.28
CA MET A 320 -3.70 0.44 1.51
C MET A 320 -4.51 0.85 0.28
N ASN A 321 -4.70 2.16 0.07
CA ASN A 321 -5.46 2.68 -1.05
C ASN A 321 -4.81 3.92 -1.68
N ASP A 322 -5.17 4.23 -2.92
CA ASP A 322 -4.68 5.39 -3.67
C ASP A 322 -5.64 6.59 -3.66
N LYS A 323 -6.55 6.64 -2.67
CA LYS A 323 -7.50 7.77 -2.52
C LYS A 323 -6.82 9.14 -2.51
N PRO A 324 -5.69 9.35 -1.79
CA PRO A 324 -5.03 10.66 -1.78
C PRO A 324 -4.59 11.15 -3.16
N LEU A 325 -4.15 10.25 -4.03
CA LEU A 325 -3.84 10.57 -5.41
C LEU A 325 -5.10 11.02 -6.15
N MET A 326 -6.21 10.29 -6.00
CA MET A 326 -7.49 10.63 -6.65
C MET A 326 -8.05 11.96 -6.13
N ASP A 327 -7.93 12.23 -4.83
CA ASP A 327 -8.32 13.51 -4.23
C ASP A 327 -7.46 14.66 -4.79
N ALA A 328 -6.14 14.50 -4.85
CA ALA A 328 -5.22 15.54 -5.29
C ALA A 328 -5.47 15.98 -6.73
N ILE A 329 -5.92 15.08 -7.61
CA ILE A 329 -6.24 15.39 -9.00
C ILE A 329 -7.74 15.64 -9.25
N GLY A 330 -8.56 15.64 -8.20
CA GLY A 330 -10.01 15.90 -8.30
C GLY A 330 -10.83 14.75 -8.92
N HIS A 331 -10.29 13.53 -8.95
CA HIS A 331 -10.92 12.38 -9.58
C HIS A 331 -11.63 11.43 -8.60
N TYR A 332 -11.56 11.69 -7.29
CA TYR A 332 -12.26 10.84 -6.32
C TYR A 332 -13.78 10.98 -6.45
N ARG A 333 -14.44 9.85 -6.52
CA ARG A 333 -15.89 9.69 -6.47
C ARG A 333 -16.21 8.43 -5.69
N GLU A 334 -17.31 8.47 -4.96
CA GLU A 334 -17.84 7.36 -4.18
C GLU A 334 -19.35 7.25 -4.39
N GLU A 335 -19.86 6.03 -4.38
CA GLU A 335 -21.28 5.74 -4.58
C GLU A 335 -21.69 4.53 -3.75
N ALA A 336 -22.75 4.70 -2.97
CA ALA A 336 -23.42 3.60 -2.26
C ALA A 336 -24.23 2.74 -3.25
N GLN A 337 -24.28 1.44 -3.00
CA GLN A 337 -25.21 0.58 -3.71
C GLN A 337 -26.63 0.82 -3.19
N ALA A 338 -27.57 1.09 -4.11
CA ALA A 338 -28.97 1.36 -3.80
C ALA A 338 -29.69 0.14 -3.23
#